data_148dd0ac8f17b4a14ab121b7a2910f6c
#
_entry.id   148dd0ac8f17b4a14ab121b7a2910f6c
#
_cell.length_a   1.000
_cell.length_b   1.000
_cell.length_c   1.000
_cell.angle_alpha   90.00
_cell.angle_beta   90.00
_cell.angle_gamma   90.00
#
_symmetry.space_group_name_H-M   'P 1'
#
loop_
_entity.id
_entity.type
_entity.pdbx_description
1 polymer ?
#
loop_
_entity_poly.entity_id
_entity_poly.type
_entity_poly.pdbx_seq_one_letter_code
_entity_poly.pdbx_strand_id
1 'polypeptide(L)'
;MKSEPNPSDTTAVIDFLDKLKHPLKPEIEAVRQIILGVSPSIREGIKWNSPSFRATDYFATLNLRQGRLWLILHTGAKVKPTAQTALPIPDPTHLLEWLAKDRAVVKFTDAADAQAKRAALEAIVREWVRAM
;
A
#
# COMPACT_ATOMS: atom_id res chain seq x y z
N MET A 1 -16.35 -17.01 -19.40
CA MET A 1 -16.30 -16.87 -18.41
C MET A 1 -16.15 -15.67 -17.90
N LYS A 2 -16.39 -15.36 -17.02
CA LYS A 2 -16.23 -14.23 -16.62
C LYS A 2 -15.35 -14.12 -15.56
N SER A 3 -14.41 -13.32 -15.60
CA SER A 3 -13.52 -13.11 -14.49
C SER A 3 -14.23 -12.41 -13.36
N GLU A 4 -13.64 -12.47 -12.22
CA GLU A 4 -14.12 -11.74 -11.08
C GLU A 4 -14.08 -10.24 -11.33
N PRO A 5 -15.00 -9.48 -10.74
CA PRO A 5 -15.02 -8.04 -10.91
C PRO A 5 -13.71 -7.34 -10.50
N ASN A 6 -12.99 -7.91 -9.53
CA ASN A 6 -11.78 -7.29 -9.00
C ASN A 6 -10.62 -8.28 -9.01
N PRO A 7 -10.22 -8.77 -10.19
CA PRO A 7 -9.10 -9.69 -10.22
C PRO A 7 -7.81 -8.99 -9.87
N SER A 8 -6.88 -9.73 -9.28
CA SER A 8 -5.53 -9.24 -9.08
C SER A 8 -4.83 -9.11 -10.43
N ASP A 9 -4.07 -8.05 -10.62
CA ASP A 9 -3.31 -7.84 -11.84
C ASP A 9 -1.81 -8.02 -11.55
N THR A 10 -1.48 -9.15 -11.00
CA THR A 10 -0.12 -9.49 -10.61
C THR A 10 0.84 -9.47 -11.80
N THR A 11 0.38 -9.91 -12.97
CA THR A 11 1.21 -9.91 -14.17
C THR A 11 1.67 -8.50 -14.53
N ALA A 12 0.77 -7.53 -14.45
CA ALA A 12 1.11 -6.14 -14.75
C ALA A 12 2.11 -5.60 -13.73
N VAL A 13 1.95 -5.95 -12.45
CA VAL A 13 2.86 -5.51 -11.40
C VAL A 13 4.25 -6.11 -11.62
N ILE A 14 4.34 -7.40 -11.89
CA ILE A 14 5.62 -8.06 -12.15
C ILE A 14 6.31 -7.43 -13.35
N ASP A 15 5.58 -7.19 -14.43
CA ASP A 15 6.13 -6.57 -15.63
C ASP A 15 6.65 -5.16 -15.34
N PHE A 16 5.89 -4.39 -14.57
CA PHE A 16 6.32 -3.06 -14.15
C PHE A 16 7.63 -3.13 -13.36
N LEU A 17 7.73 -4.04 -12.39
CA LEU A 17 8.91 -4.16 -11.55
C LEU A 17 10.12 -4.66 -12.33
N ASP A 18 9.90 -5.55 -13.30
CA ASP A 18 10.99 -6.04 -14.15
C ASP A 18 11.65 -4.92 -14.96
N LYS A 19 10.85 -3.96 -15.38
CA LYS A 19 11.34 -2.83 -16.17
C LYS A 19 11.84 -1.67 -15.33
N LEU A 20 11.56 -1.70 -14.05
CA LEU A 20 11.92 -0.62 -13.14
C LEU A 20 13.40 -0.68 -12.79
N LYS A 21 14.07 0.45 -12.85
CA LYS A 21 15.43 0.58 -12.33
C LYS A 21 15.33 1.32 -10.99
N HIS A 22 15.57 0.58 -9.92
CA HIS A 22 15.36 1.11 -8.58
C HIS A 22 16.32 0.43 -7.60
N PRO A 23 16.94 1.17 -6.68
CA PRO A 23 17.92 0.58 -5.76
C PRO A 23 17.29 -0.31 -4.68
N LEU A 24 15.98 -0.21 -4.46
CA LEU A 24 15.30 -0.94 -3.40
C LEU A 24 14.34 -2.00 -3.92
N LYS A 25 14.66 -2.65 -5.04
CA LYS A 25 13.76 -3.65 -5.63
C LYS A 25 13.48 -4.83 -4.68
N PRO A 26 14.46 -5.40 -3.97
CA PRO A 26 14.15 -6.44 -2.98
C PRO A 26 13.20 -5.95 -1.88
N GLU A 27 13.38 -4.71 -1.45
CA GLU A 27 12.52 -4.11 -0.43
C GLU A 27 11.11 -3.87 -0.93
N ILE A 28 10.97 -3.45 -2.19
CA ILE A 28 9.67 -3.30 -2.83
C ILE A 28 8.93 -4.64 -2.81
N GLU A 29 9.64 -5.71 -3.17
CA GLU A 29 9.04 -7.04 -3.17
C GLU A 29 8.63 -7.47 -1.76
N ALA A 30 9.46 -7.18 -0.75
CA ALA A 30 9.14 -7.51 0.63
C ALA A 30 7.87 -6.81 1.11
N VAL A 31 7.75 -5.50 0.85
CA VAL A 31 6.56 -4.73 1.23
C VAL A 31 5.34 -5.25 0.49
N ARG A 32 5.47 -5.55 -0.78
CA ARG A 32 4.39 -6.09 -1.60
C ARG A 32 3.86 -7.39 -0.99
N GLN A 33 4.76 -8.31 -0.61
CA GLN A 33 4.35 -9.58 -0.02
C GLN A 33 3.68 -9.40 1.34
N ILE A 34 4.18 -8.46 2.15
CA ILE A 34 3.56 -8.18 3.44
C ILE A 34 2.11 -7.75 3.25
N ILE A 35 1.86 -6.81 2.36
CA ILE A 35 0.51 -6.28 2.14
C ILE A 35 -0.42 -7.35 1.59
N LEU A 36 0.01 -8.08 0.58
CA LEU A 36 -0.81 -9.13 -0.03
C LEU A 36 -1.11 -10.26 0.96
N GLY A 37 -0.21 -10.49 1.91
CA GLY A 37 -0.38 -11.53 2.90
C GLY A 37 -1.37 -11.20 4.01
N VAL A 38 -1.82 -9.94 4.11
CA VAL A 38 -2.75 -9.54 5.18
C VAL A 38 -4.11 -10.20 5.01
N SER A 39 -4.60 -10.30 3.78
CA SER A 39 -5.92 -10.87 3.52
C SER A 39 -6.01 -11.34 2.07
N PRO A 40 -6.70 -12.46 1.80
CA PRO A 40 -6.91 -12.92 0.43
C PRO A 40 -7.81 -11.99 -0.39
N SER A 41 -8.49 -11.05 0.28
CA SER A 41 -9.31 -10.08 -0.44
C SER A 41 -8.50 -8.91 -0.99
N ILE A 42 -7.24 -8.76 -0.58
CA ILE A 42 -6.38 -7.70 -1.10
C ILE A 42 -5.80 -8.12 -2.43
N ARG A 43 -5.91 -7.25 -3.42
CA ARG A 43 -5.44 -7.48 -4.77
C ARG A 43 -4.52 -6.35 -5.19
N GLU A 44 -3.71 -6.58 -6.21
CA GLU A 44 -2.76 -5.59 -6.67
C GLU A 44 -2.98 -5.24 -8.13
N GLY A 45 -2.42 -4.13 -8.55
CA GLY A 45 -2.47 -3.68 -9.93
C GLY A 45 -1.59 -2.45 -10.11
N ILE A 46 -1.62 -1.91 -11.31
CA ILE A 46 -0.93 -0.66 -11.62
C ILE A 46 -1.98 0.44 -11.70
N LYS A 47 -1.84 1.42 -10.84
CA LYS A 47 -2.72 2.58 -10.79
C LYS A 47 -1.85 3.80 -10.53
N TRP A 48 -2.14 4.91 -11.17
CA TRP A 48 -1.32 6.12 -11.07
C TRP A 48 0.15 5.83 -11.41
N ASN A 49 0.36 4.97 -12.40
CA ASN A 49 1.69 4.55 -12.87
C ASN A 49 2.56 3.92 -11.80
N SER A 50 1.96 3.22 -10.84
CA SER A 50 2.73 2.60 -9.78
C SER A 50 2.00 1.38 -9.21
N PRO A 51 2.73 0.43 -8.60
CA PRO A 51 2.07 -0.68 -7.92
C PRO A 51 1.12 -0.16 -6.85
N SER A 52 -0.09 -0.67 -6.87
CA SER A 52 -1.17 -0.23 -5.99
C SER A 52 -1.94 -1.43 -5.49
N PHE A 53 -2.63 -1.27 -4.38
CA PHE A 53 -3.35 -2.34 -3.71
C PHE A 53 -4.79 -1.94 -3.46
N ARG A 54 -5.68 -2.90 -3.63
CA ARG A 54 -7.10 -2.66 -3.45
C ARG A 54 -7.76 -3.75 -2.62
N ALA A 55 -8.82 -3.38 -1.95
CA ALA A 55 -9.76 -4.30 -1.33
C ALA A 55 -11.10 -4.06 -2.03
N THR A 56 -12.03 -3.32 -1.39
CA THR A 56 -13.22 -2.83 -2.10
C THR A 56 -12.82 -1.77 -3.12
N ASP A 57 -11.87 -0.92 -2.72
CA ASP A 57 -11.33 0.14 -3.58
C ASP A 57 -9.83 0.20 -3.33
N TYR A 58 -9.12 0.94 -4.17
CA TYR A 58 -7.69 1.15 -3.93
C TYR A 58 -7.47 1.89 -2.63
N PHE A 59 -6.52 1.41 -1.83
CA PHE A 59 -6.23 1.98 -0.52
C PHE A 59 -4.76 2.25 -0.29
N ALA A 60 -3.89 1.79 -1.18
CA ALA A 60 -2.45 1.96 -1.01
C ALA A 60 -1.76 2.01 -2.36
N THR A 61 -0.75 2.85 -2.47
CA THR A 61 0.04 3.01 -3.69
C THR A 61 1.49 3.26 -3.29
N LEU A 62 2.42 2.64 -4.00
CA LEU A 62 3.84 2.85 -3.74
C LEU A 62 4.32 4.11 -4.45
N ASN A 63 5.07 4.95 -3.73
CA ASN A 63 5.77 6.08 -4.31
C ASN A 63 7.24 5.70 -4.41
N LEU A 64 7.71 5.49 -5.64
CA LEU A 64 9.04 4.96 -5.93
C LEU A 64 9.96 6.00 -6.57
N ARG A 65 9.57 7.26 -6.56
CA ARG A 65 10.33 8.32 -7.19
C ARG A 65 11.66 8.55 -6.48
N GLN A 66 12.68 8.88 -7.26
CA GLN A 66 13.98 9.29 -6.71
C GLN A 66 14.58 8.24 -5.76
N GLY A 67 14.37 6.96 -6.08
CA GLY A 67 14.90 5.87 -5.28
C GLY A 67 14.22 5.63 -3.95
N ARG A 68 13.09 6.30 -3.69
CA ARG A 68 12.38 6.13 -2.41
C ARG A 68 11.47 4.91 -2.44
N LEU A 69 11.12 4.43 -1.26
CA LEU A 69 10.09 3.41 -1.10
C LEU A 69 9.15 3.91 0.00
N TRP A 70 8.08 4.57 -0.43
CA TRP A 70 7.05 5.07 0.45
C TRP A 70 5.73 4.39 0.12
N LEU A 71 5.03 3.93 1.13
CA LEU A 71 3.69 3.39 0.96
C LEU A 71 2.69 4.49 1.33
N ILE A 72 1.92 4.94 0.35
CA ILE A 72 0.90 5.95 0.56
C ILE A 72 -0.42 5.22 0.81
N LEU A 73 -0.96 5.39 2.00
CA LEU A 73 -2.28 4.86 2.34
C LEU A 73 -3.32 5.95 2.10
N HIS A 74 -4.42 5.59 1.46
CA HIS A 74 -5.45 6.55 1.04
C HIS A 74 -6.80 5.86 0.94
N THR A 75 -7.82 6.60 0.54
CA THR A 75 -9.18 6.06 0.40
C THR A 75 -9.69 6.19 -1.03
N GLY A 76 -8.77 6.03 -1.99
CA GLY A 76 -9.07 6.14 -3.41
C GLY A 76 -8.57 7.45 -3.99
N ALA A 77 -8.94 7.73 -5.24
CA ALA A 77 -8.44 8.89 -5.95
C ALA A 77 -8.99 10.21 -5.41
N LYS A 78 -10.15 10.17 -4.77
CA LYS A 78 -10.81 11.39 -4.29
C LYS A 78 -10.89 11.37 -2.77
N VAL A 79 -10.61 12.54 -2.18
CA VAL A 79 -10.85 12.73 -0.76
C VAL A 79 -12.36 12.72 -0.54
N LYS A 80 -12.82 11.95 0.44
CA LYS A 80 -14.25 11.86 0.72
C LYS A 80 -14.75 13.15 1.36
N PRO A 81 -15.84 13.72 0.84
CA PRO A 81 -16.36 14.99 1.40
C PRO A 81 -16.77 14.90 2.86
N THR A 82 -17.09 13.69 3.31
CA THR A 82 -17.54 13.49 4.69
C THR A 82 -16.39 13.23 5.67
N ALA A 83 -15.15 13.27 5.21
CA ALA A 83 -13.99 13.02 6.07
C ALA A 83 -13.76 14.19 6.99
N GLN A 84 -14.39 14.19 8.16
CA GLN A 84 -14.29 15.25 9.15
C GLN A 84 -13.13 15.02 10.12
N THR A 85 -12.77 13.77 10.36
CA THR A 85 -11.72 13.38 11.29
C THR A 85 -10.79 12.40 10.64
N ALA A 86 -9.59 12.24 11.21
CA ALA A 86 -8.65 11.22 10.74
C ALA A 86 -9.29 9.84 10.94
N LEU A 87 -8.91 8.90 10.05
CA LEU A 87 -9.33 7.52 10.19
C LEU A 87 -8.84 6.96 11.54
N PRO A 88 -9.65 6.15 12.22
CA PRO A 88 -9.28 5.63 13.54
C PRO A 88 -8.33 4.44 13.44
N ILE A 89 -7.09 4.70 13.02
CA ILE A 89 -6.09 3.66 12.81
C ILE A 89 -5.15 3.64 14.01
N PRO A 90 -5.13 2.55 14.79
CA PRO A 90 -4.14 2.42 15.86
C PRO A 90 -2.73 2.38 15.29
N ASP A 91 -1.84 3.16 15.86
CA ASP A 91 -0.46 3.26 15.39
C ASP A 91 0.48 3.41 16.58
N PRO A 92 0.60 2.37 17.43
CA PRO A 92 1.38 2.48 18.66
C PRO A 92 2.87 2.71 18.43
N THR A 93 3.40 2.36 17.26
CA THR A 93 4.82 2.56 16.97
C THR A 93 5.08 3.81 16.15
N HIS A 94 4.05 4.63 15.92
CA HIS A 94 4.16 5.88 15.17
C HIS A 94 4.73 5.68 13.77
N LEU A 95 4.22 4.67 13.08
CA LEU A 95 4.65 4.32 11.74
C LEU A 95 4.09 5.27 10.69
N LEU A 96 2.91 5.82 10.92
CA LEU A 96 2.21 6.66 9.97
C LEU A 96 2.60 8.12 10.09
N GLU A 97 2.86 8.75 8.94
CA GLU A 97 2.95 10.20 8.85
C GLU A 97 1.70 10.67 8.13
N TRP A 98 0.83 11.39 8.83
CA TRP A 98 -0.43 11.81 8.28
C TRP A 98 -0.26 13.01 7.37
N LEU A 99 -0.74 12.88 6.14
CA LEU A 99 -0.73 13.96 5.15
C LEU A 99 -2.06 14.68 5.09
N ALA A 100 -3.13 13.98 5.43
CA ALA A 100 -4.49 14.47 5.50
C ALA A 100 -5.27 13.54 6.41
N LYS A 101 -6.54 13.81 6.64
CA LYS A 101 -7.35 12.98 7.52
C LYS A 101 -7.54 11.56 7.00
N ASP A 102 -7.46 11.38 5.69
CA ASP A 102 -7.62 10.09 5.05
C ASP A 102 -6.41 9.69 4.21
N ARG A 103 -5.25 10.26 4.49
CA ARG A 103 -4.01 9.91 3.79
C ARG A 103 -2.85 9.90 4.76
N ALA A 104 -2.02 8.87 4.66
CA ALA A 104 -0.84 8.74 5.49
C ALA A 104 0.26 8.06 4.70
N VAL A 105 1.51 8.21 5.12
CA VAL A 105 2.63 7.58 4.46
C VAL A 105 3.44 6.76 5.45
N VAL A 106 3.92 5.61 4.99
CA VAL A 106 4.90 4.79 5.69
C VAL A 106 6.16 4.77 4.83
N LYS A 107 7.29 5.16 5.40
CA LYS A 107 8.56 5.24 4.69
C LYS A 107 9.44 4.06 5.08
N PHE A 108 10.13 3.50 4.08
CA PHE A 108 11.05 2.38 4.29
C PHE A 108 12.43 2.77 3.76
N THR A 109 13.48 2.36 4.47
CA THR A 109 14.86 2.69 4.11
C THR A 109 15.62 1.51 3.53
N ASP A 110 15.39 0.30 4.04
CA ASP A 110 16.08 -0.90 3.57
C ASP A 110 15.29 -2.16 3.99
N ALA A 111 15.85 -3.33 3.69
CA ALA A 111 15.19 -4.60 3.98
C ALA A 111 15.02 -4.82 5.48
N ALA A 112 16.02 -4.46 6.27
CA ALA A 112 15.92 -4.63 7.71
C ALA A 112 14.81 -3.76 8.29
N ASP A 113 14.69 -2.53 7.78
CA ASP A 113 13.64 -1.62 8.19
C ASP A 113 12.26 -2.17 7.85
N ALA A 114 12.09 -2.72 6.63
CA ALA A 114 10.83 -3.32 6.22
C ALA A 114 10.46 -4.49 7.12
N GLN A 115 11.42 -5.34 7.46
CA GLN A 115 11.15 -6.48 8.35
C GLN A 115 10.81 -6.04 9.76
N ALA A 116 11.51 -5.01 10.27
CA ALA A 116 11.22 -4.47 11.60
C ALA A 116 9.80 -3.90 11.69
N LYS A 117 9.31 -3.36 10.57
CA LYS A 117 7.98 -2.74 10.52
C LYS A 117 6.87 -3.73 10.14
N ARG A 118 7.22 -4.97 9.85
CA ARG A 118 6.28 -5.94 9.27
C ARG A 118 5.00 -6.09 10.10
N ALA A 119 5.11 -6.41 11.37
CA ALA A 119 3.93 -6.68 12.21
C ALA A 119 3.07 -5.43 12.35
N ALA A 120 3.71 -4.26 12.53
CA ALA A 120 2.97 -3.00 12.62
C ALA A 120 2.28 -2.67 11.31
N LEU A 121 2.95 -2.89 10.19
CA LEU A 121 2.37 -2.65 8.87
C LEU A 121 1.17 -3.57 8.61
N GLU A 122 1.30 -4.85 8.94
CA GLU A 122 0.18 -5.78 8.78
C GLU A 122 -1.04 -5.33 9.58
N ALA A 123 -0.84 -4.90 10.81
CA ALA A 123 -1.93 -4.43 11.65
C ALA A 123 -2.55 -3.15 11.08
N ILE A 124 -1.73 -2.23 10.62
CA ILE A 124 -2.21 -0.97 10.04
C ILE A 124 -3.01 -1.23 8.76
N VAL A 125 -2.53 -2.07 7.87
CA VAL A 125 -3.24 -2.40 6.63
C VAL A 125 -4.59 -3.02 6.94
N ARG A 126 -4.64 -3.94 7.89
CA ARG A 126 -5.89 -4.58 8.29
C ARG A 126 -6.89 -3.57 8.78
N GLU A 127 -6.46 -2.65 9.66
CA GLU A 127 -7.36 -1.63 10.19
C GLU A 127 -7.75 -0.60 9.13
N TRP A 128 -6.83 -0.27 8.22
CA TRP A 128 -7.13 0.68 7.15
C TRP A 128 -8.23 0.16 6.24
N VAL A 129 -8.10 -1.09 5.81
CA VAL A 129 -9.11 -1.72 4.96
C VAL A 129 -10.46 -1.80 5.68
N ARG A 130 -10.42 -2.11 6.97
CA ARG A 130 -11.64 -2.18 7.76
C ARG A 130 -12.32 -0.81 7.91
N ALA A 131 -11.53 0.25 7.96
CA ALA A 131 -12.06 1.60 8.16
C ALA A 131 -12.62 2.23 6.89
N MET A 132 -12.34 1.64 5.72
CA MET A 132 -12.83 2.20 4.45
C MET A 132 -14.35 1.91 4.22
#